data_0af8ac566327b3f7b37006a84e0532ae
#
_entry.id   0af8ac566327b3f7b37006a84e0532ae
#
_cell.length_a   1.000
_cell.length_b   1.000
_cell.length_c   1.000
_cell.angle_alpha   90.00
_cell.angle_beta   90.00
_cell.angle_gamma   90.00
#
_symmetry.space_group_name_H-M   'P 1'
#
loop_
_entity.id
_entity.type
_entity.pdbx_description
1 polymer ?
#
loop_
_entity_poly.entity_id
_entity_poly.type
_entity_poly.pdbx_seq_one_letter_code
_entity_poly.pdbx_strand_id
1 'polypeptide(L)'
;FYQKAAVMRADVLHATAESEKENLLKLGYNDRIKIIANGIDVEDIEMKSSWKRNKEILFLSRVHVKKGINFLLEAVAQLREQIEGYVIRIAGEGDASYIDELKQLTERLGISKLVIFEGGVYGKRKWELFRQADLFILPTHSENFGIVVAEALASGTPVITTTGTPWSELESRRCGWWTKVGTEATVQALRNFLSLTENELEMMGCNGRKLVEEKYSV
;
A
#
# COMPACT_ATOMS: atom_id res chain seq x y z
N PHE A 1 31.12 5.92 4.56
CA PHE A 1 31.92 6.05 5.79
C PHE A 1 31.39 7.11 6.75
N TYR A 2 30.90 8.27 6.29
CA TYR A 2 30.39 9.34 7.15
C TYR A 2 29.08 8.98 7.87
N GLN A 3 28.21 8.18 7.27
CA GLN A 3 26.93 7.76 7.87
C GLN A 3 27.15 6.98 9.19
N LYS A 4 28.10 6.04 9.23
CA LYS A 4 28.41 5.29 10.45
C LYS A 4 28.80 6.24 11.59
N ALA A 5 29.68 7.19 11.33
CA ALA A 5 30.12 8.15 12.34
C ALA A 5 28.98 9.05 12.83
N ALA A 6 28.08 9.46 11.95
CA ALA A 6 26.89 10.24 12.29
C ALA A 6 25.91 9.45 13.19
N VAL A 7 25.64 8.18 12.82
CA VAL A 7 24.78 7.29 13.60
C VAL A 7 25.33 7.05 15.00
N MET A 8 26.64 6.77 15.11
CA MET A 8 27.32 6.52 16.41
C MET A 8 27.30 7.75 17.33
N ARG A 9 27.34 8.96 16.76
CA ARG A 9 27.40 10.24 17.53
C ARG A 9 26.04 10.85 17.78
N ALA A 10 24.97 10.34 17.16
CA ALA A 10 23.63 10.86 17.39
C ALA A 10 23.20 10.64 18.83
N ASP A 11 22.56 11.65 19.43
CA ASP A 11 22.00 11.53 20.77
C ASP A 11 20.85 10.53 20.81
N VAL A 12 20.01 10.51 19.76
CA VAL A 12 18.91 9.60 19.57
C VAL A 12 18.74 9.33 18.08
N LEU A 13 18.43 8.10 17.72
CA LEU A 13 17.97 7.73 16.37
C LEU A 13 16.45 7.70 16.35
N HIS A 14 15.87 8.21 15.28
CA HIS A 14 14.45 8.12 15.00
C HIS A 14 14.17 6.90 14.11
N ALA A 15 13.25 6.05 14.53
CA ALA A 15 12.65 4.98 13.73
C ALA A 15 11.15 5.25 13.56
N THR A 16 10.60 4.93 12.41
CA THR A 16 9.17 5.14 12.12
C THR A 16 8.31 3.94 12.51
N ALA A 17 8.93 2.79 12.76
CA ALA A 17 8.28 1.55 13.16
C ALA A 17 9.22 0.63 13.96
N GLU A 18 8.66 -0.37 14.67
CA GLU A 18 9.46 -1.33 15.45
C GLU A 18 10.41 -2.13 14.56
N SER A 19 9.99 -2.54 13.36
CA SER A 19 10.83 -3.23 12.39
C SER A 19 12.05 -2.43 11.96
N GLU A 20 11.90 -1.10 11.82
CA GLU A 20 13.02 -0.20 11.51
C GLU A 20 13.97 -0.08 12.70
N LYS A 21 13.44 0.04 13.93
CA LYS A 21 14.24 0.02 15.16
C LYS A 21 15.03 -1.27 15.29
N GLU A 22 14.41 -2.43 15.07
CA GLU A 22 15.10 -3.72 15.11
C GLU A 22 16.26 -3.77 14.09
N ASN A 23 16.06 -3.24 12.88
CA ASN A 23 17.09 -3.18 11.85
C ASN A 23 18.24 -2.24 12.24
N LEU A 24 17.93 -1.10 12.86
CA LEU A 24 18.94 -0.19 13.39
C LEU A 24 19.75 -0.82 14.52
N LEU A 25 19.10 -1.54 15.44
CA LEU A 25 19.75 -2.28 16.53
C LEU A 25 20.71 -3.35 15.99
N LYS A 26 20.36 -4.08 14.94
CA LYS A 26 21.23 -5.07 14.28
C LYS A 26 22.52 -4.47 13.74
N LEU A 27 22.56 -3.18 13.42
CA LEU A 27 23.78 -2.50 13.00
C LEU A 27 24.80 -2.32 14.15
N GLY A 28 24.33 -2.33 15.40
CA GLY A 28 25.17 -2.23 16.60
C GLY A 28 25.92 -0.91 16.77
N TYR A 29 25.43 0.17 16.15
CA TYR A 29 26.12 1.48 16.18
C TYR A 29 25.60 2.42 17.26
N ASN A 30 24.32 2.34 17.58
CA ASN A 30 23.65 3.17 18.58
C ASN A 30 22.34 2.48 18.98
N ASP A 31 22.11 2.33 20.29
CA ASP A 31 20.93 1.69 20.87
C ASP A 31 19.88 2.68 21.37
N ARG A 32 20.19 3.98 21.36
CA ARG A 32 19.28 5.05 21.74
C ARG A 32 18.32 5.36 20.60
N ILE A 33 17.28 4.53 20.44
CA ILE A 33 16.34 4.63 19.34
C ILE A 33 14.94 4.93 19.88
N LYS A 34 14.30 5.97 19.37
CA LYS A 34 12.89 6.28 19.64
C LYS A 34 12.06 5.98 18.40
N ILE A 35 10.91 5.34 18.63
CA ILE A 35 9.92 5.14 17.58
C ILE A 35 8.94 6.32 17.64
N ILE A 36 8.82 7.00 16.51
CA ILE A 36 7.81 8.03 16.27
C ILE A 36 7.25 7.72 14.88
N ALA A 37 6.03 7.20 14.82
CA ALA A 37 5.38 6.90 13.55
C ALA A 37 5.24 8.17 12.71
N ASN A 38 5.26 8.02 11.40
CA ASN A 38 4.90 9.13 10.53
C ASN A 38 3.43 9.47 10.73
N GLY A 39 3.14 10.76 10.92
CA GLY A 39 1.79 11.27 10.95
C GLY A 39 1.32 11.75 9.58
N ILE A 40 0.01 11.84 9.43
CA ILE A 40 -0.63 12.50 8.29
C ILE A 40 -1.66 13.50 8.80
N ASP A 41 -1.85 14.58 8.08
CA ASP A 41 -2.92 15.54 8.36
C ASP A 41 -4.25 14.96 7.85
N VAL A 42 -4.96 14.30 8.77
CA VAL A 42 -6.20 13.58 8.46
C VAL A 42 -7.34 14.55 8.17
N GLU A 43 -7.33 15.76 8.75
CA GLU A 43 -8.38 16.77 8.55
C GLU A 43 -8.42 17.26 7.11
N ASP A 44 -7.26 17.31 6.44
CA ASP A 44 -7.14 17.70 5.04
C ASP A 44 -7.52 16.59 4.06
N ILE A 45 -7.75 15.36 4.54
CA ILE A 45 -8.08 14.21 3.70
C ILE A 45 -9.58 13.91 3.77
N GLU A 46 -10.26 14.23 2.68
CA GLU A 46 -11.67 13.88 2.53
C GLU A 46 -11.85 12.37 2.38
N MET A 47 -12.66 11.78 3.26
CA MET A 47 -13.06 10.39 3.19
C MET A 47 -14.14 10.19 2.12
N LYS A 48 -14.16 9.04 1.43
CA LYS A 48 -15.25 8.71 0.52
C LYS A 48 -16.60 8.60 1.27
N SER A 49 -17.68 8.94 0.60
CA SER A 49 -19.05 8.90 1.15
C SER A 49 -19.87 7.71 0.65
N SER A 50 -19.29 6.87 -0.20
CA SER A 50 -19.96 5.69 -0.76
C SER A 50 -18.95 4.59 -1.05
N TRP A 51 -19.33 3.35 -0.76
CA TRP A 51 -18.55 2.13 -1.04
C TRP A 51 -19.23 1.25 -2.09
N LYS A 52 -20.15 1.84 -2.88
CA LYS A 52 -20.62 1.20 -4.10
C LYS A 52 -19.43 0.88 -4.99
N ARG A 53 -19.36 -0.35 -5.51
CA ARG A 53 -18.21 -0.79 -6.28
C ARG A 53 -18.05 -0.02 -7.59
N ASN A 54 -16.93 0.68 -7.71
CA ASN A 54 -16.48 1.31 -8.95
C ASN A 54 -15.70 0.35 -9.84
N LYS A 55 -15.38 -0.84 -9.31
CA LYS A 55 -14.52 -1.82 -9.95
C LYS A 55 -13.12 -1.28 -10.24
N GLU A 56 -12.55 -0.55 -9.29
CA GLU A 56 -11.18 -0.04 -9.35
C GLU A 56 -10.31 -0.58 -8.22
N ILE A 57 -9.13 -1.11 -8.58
CA ILE A 57 -8.06 -1.48 -7.66
C ILE A 57 -6.88 -0.55 -7.93
N LEU A 58 -6.40 0.15 -6.90
CA LEU A 58 -5.34 1.14 -6.99
C LEU A 58 -4.04 0.61 -6.39
N PHE A 59 -2.97 0.66 -7.17
CA PHE A 59 -1.60 0.74 -6.70
C PHE A 59 -1.12 2.19 -6.86
N LEU A 60 -0.57 2.78 -5.80
CA LEU A 60 0.00 4.13 -5.84
C LEU A 60 1.29 4.17 -5.03
N SER A 61 2.41 4.20 -5.71
CA SER A 61 3.76 4.34 -5.14
C SER A 61 4.75 4.54 -6.28
N ARG A 62 6.00 4.82 -5.96
CA ARG A 62 7.07 4.75 -6.96
C ARG A 62 7.07 3.38 -7.64
N VAL A 63 7.07 3.35 -8.97
CA VAL A 63 7.16 2.11 -9.75
C VAL A 63 8.59 1.59 -9.69
N HIS A 64 8.80 0.58 -8.86
CA HIS A 64 10.12 0.00 -8.60
C HIS A 64 9.99 -1.48 -8.23
N VAL A 65 10.99 -2.30 -8.54
CA VAL A 65 11.00 -3.76 -8.27
C VAL A 65 10.63 -4.08 -6.81
N LYS A 66 11.13 -3.31 -5.83
CA LYS A 66 10.81 -3.48 -4.40
C LYS A 66 9.32 -3.40 -4.08
N LYS A 67 8.51 -2.79 -4.95
CA LYS A 67 7.07 -2.58 -4.72
C LYS A 67 6.22 -3.79 -5.12
N GLY A 68 6.81 -4.81 -5.73
CA GLY A 68 6.16 -6.09 -6.00
C GLY A 68 4.99 -6.01 -6.99
N ILE A 69 4.99 -5.05 -7.93
CA ILE A 69 3.90 -4.86 -8.90
C ILE A 69 3.68 -6.12 -9.72
N ASN A 70 4.74 -6.87 -10.01
CA ASN A 70 4.65 -8.16 -10.69
C ASN A 70 3.73 -9.14 -9.95
N PHE A 71 3.76 -9.20 -8.61
CA PHE A 71 2.87 -10.07 -7.83
C PHE A 71 1.40 -9.69 -8.01
N LEU A 72 1.10 -8.37 -8.08
CA LEU A 72 -0.24 -7.90 -8.39
C LEU A 72 -0.68 -8.35 -9.78
N LEU A 73 0.15 -8.12 -10.80
CA LEU A 73 -0.19 -8.48 -12.19
C LEU A 73 -0.39 -9.99 -12.36
N GLU A 74 0.47 -10.81 -11.77
CA GLU A 74 0.36 -12.25 -11.78
C GLU A 74 -0.91 -12.75 -11.05
N ALA A 75 -1.24 -12.12 -9.92
CA ALA A 75 -2.46 -12.42 -9.17
C ALA A 75 -3.73 -12.05 -9.94
N VAL A 76 -3.73 -10.90 -10.60
CA VAL A 76 -4.83 -10.45 -11.48
C VAL A 76 -5.03 -11.44 -12.63
N ALA A 77 -3.94 -11.94 -13.23
CA ALA A 77 -4.02 -12.94 -14.31
C ALA A 77 -4.63 -14.27 -13.83
N GLN A 78 -4.27 -14.74 -12.63
CA GLN A 78 -4.86 -15.95 -12.03
C GLN A 78 -6.35 -15.78 -11.68
N LEU A 79 -6.78 -14.56 -11.40
CA LEU A 79 -8.16 -14.23 -11.01
C LEU A 79 -8.98 -13.64 -12.18
N ARG A 80 -8.52 -13.77 -13.40
CA ARG A 80 -9.03 -13.08 -14.58
C ARG A 80 -10.56 -13.13 -14.72
N GLU A 81 -11.17 -14.29 -14.50
CA GLU A 81 -12.63 -14.45 -14.59
C GLU A 81 -13.38 -13.77 -13.43
N GLN A 82 -12.79 -13.78 -12.23
CA GLN A 82 -13.38 -13.21 -11.01
C GLN A 82 -13.25 -11.69 -10.95
N ILE A 83 -12.24 -11.13 -11.64
CA ILE A 83 -11.93 -9.71 -11.65
C ILE A 83 -12.41 -9.01 -12.94
N GLU A 84 -13.25 -9.68 -13.70
CA GLU A 84 -13.80 -9.12 -14.93
C GLU A 84 -14.55 -7.81 -14.68
N GLY A 85 -14.25 -6.83 -15.51
CA GLY A 85 -14.77 -5.47 -15.41
C GLY A 85 -14.07 -4.58 -14.40
N TYR A 86 -13.07 -5.10 -13.67
CA TYR A 86 -12.20 -4.25 -12.85
C TYR A 86 -11.11 -3.57 -13.68
N VAL A 87 -10.72 -2.39 -13.24
CA VAL A 87 -9.53 -1.66 -13.70
C VAL A 87 -8.46 -1.73 -12.61
N ILE A 88 -7.26 -2.15 -12.99
CA ILE A 88 -6.07 -2.15 -12.13
C ILE A 88 -5.27 -0.92 -12.49
N ARG A 89 -5.30 0.07 -11.62
CA ARG A 89 -4.63 1.35 -11.85
C ARG A 89 -3.29 1.38 -11.14
N ILE A 90 -2.22 1.54 -11.92
CA ILE A 90 -0.85 1.65 -11.43
C ILE A 90 -0.43 3.11 -11.57
N ALA A 91 -0.40 3.82 -10.45
CA ALA A 91 -0.04 5.23 -10.37
C ALA A 91 1.34 5.40 -9.71
N GLY A 92 2.20 6.18 -10.34
CA GLY A 92 3.53 6.51 -9.85
C GLY A 92 4.56 6.61 -10.96
N GLU A 93 5.67 7.23 -10.65
CA GLU A 93 6.84 7.33 -11.51
C GLU A 93 7.84 6.23 -11.19
N GLY A 94 8.66 5.87 -12.16
CA GLY A 94 9.70 4.88 -12.03
C GLY A 94 10.65 4.89 -13.23
N ASP A 95 11.58 3.94 -13.23
CA ASP A 95 12.47 3.73 -14.36
C ASP A 95 11.67 3.28 -15.58
N ALA A 96 11.92 3.92 -16.74
CA ALA A 96 11.18 3.66 -17.96
C ALA A 96 11.32 2.21 -18.42
N SER A 97 12.52 1.62 -18.29
CA SER A 97 12.76 0.23 -18.69
C SER A 97 11.95 -0.73 -17.84
N TYR A 98 11.85 -0.50 -16.53
CA TYR A 98 11.04 -1.34 -15.65
C TYR A 98 9.54 -1.16 -15.89
N ILE A 99 9.08 0.05 -16.19
CA ILE A 99 7.67 0.27 -16.60
C ILE A 99 7.35 -0.50 -17.88
N ASP A 100 8.25 -0.50 -18.86
CA ASP A 100 8.06 -1.25 -20.11
C ASP A 100 8.11 -2.77 -19.89
N GLU A 101 8.96 -3.27 -18.99
CA GLU A 101 8.93 -4.68 -18.56
C GLU A 101 7.56 -5.08 -17.96
N LEU A 102 6.98 -4.21 -17.11
CA LEU A 102 5.66 -4.45 -16.53
C LEU A 102 4.54 -4.43 -17.59
N LYS A 103 4.59 -3.53 -18.56
CA LYS A 103 3.64 -3.52 -19.70
C LYS A 103 3.75 -4.80 -20.51
N GLN A 104 4.96 -5.23 -20.87
CA GLN A 104 5.18 -6.50 -21.55
C GLN A 104 4.69 -7.70 -20.72
N LEU A 105 4.83 -7.63 -19.38
CA LEU A 105 4.27 -8.65 -18.51
C LEU A 105 2.75 -8.69 -18.61
N THR A 106 2.05 -7.53 -18.64
CA THR A 106 0.59 -7.51 -18.81
C THR A 106 0.15 -8.12 -20.15
N GLU A 107 0.91 -7.93 -21.20
CA GLU A 107 0.66 -8.52 -22.52
C GLU A 107 0.84 -10.05 -22.49
N ARG A 108 1.96 -10.54 -21.95
CA ARG A 108 2.22 -11.97 -21.79
C ARG A 108 1.16 -12.68 -20.94
N LEU A 109 0.66 -12.01 -19.91
CA LEU A 109 -0.40 -12.51 -19.03
C LEU A 109 -1.81 -12.35 -19.62
N GLY A 110 -1.96 -11.65 -20.74
CA GLY A 110 -3.25 -11.40 -21.40
C GLY A 110 -4.21 -10.50 -20.62
N ILE A 111 -3.67 -9.61 -19.78
CA ILE A 111 -4.44 -8.69 -18.90
C ILE A 111 -4.23 -7.21 -19.25
N SER A 112 -3.58 -6.87 -20.35
CA SER A 112 -3.25 -5.50 -20.73
C SER A 112 -4.47 -4.58 -20.80
N LYS A 113 -5.65 -5.11 -21.14
CA LYS A 113 -6.92 -4.35 -21.17
C LYS A 113 -7.47 -4.00 -19.78
N LEU A 114 -7.01 -4.67 -18.74
CA LEU A 114 -7.42 -4.45 -17.36
C LEU A 114 -6.50 -3.48 -16.62
N VAL A 115 -5.30 -3.19 -17.15
CA VAL A 115 -4.25 -2.45 -16.45
C VAL A 115 -4.05 -1.08 -17.09
N ILE A 116 -4.07 -0.04 -16.27
CA ILE A 116 -3.78 1.35 -16.67
C ILE A 116 -2.55 1.83 -15.91
N PHE A 117 -1.54 2.29 -16.63
CA PHE A 117 -0.38 2.98 -16.08
C PHE A 117 -0.62 4.50 -16.15
N GLU A 118 -0.91 5.11 -15.00
CA GLU A 118 -1.24 6.55 -14.90
C GLU A 118 -0.02 7.47 -14.99
N GLY A 119 1.18 6.97 -14.72
CA GLY A 119 2.34 7.83 -14.49
C GLY A 119 2.28 8.52 -13.12
N GLY A 120 3.03 9.61 -12.96
CA GLY A 120 3.08 10.38 -11.71
C GLY A 120 1.75 11.04 -11.38
N VAL A 121 1.28 10.88 -10.14
CA VAL A 121 0.01 11.43 -9.65
C VAL A 121 0.23 12.21 -8.36
N TYR A 122 -0.25 13.47 -8.33
CA TYR A 122 -0.03 14.41 -7.23
C TYR A 122 -1.29 15.22 -6.90
N GLY A 123 -1.26 15.91 -5.76
CA GLY A 123 -2.30 16.86 -5.34
C GLY A 123 -3.70 16.27 -5.34
N LYS A 124 -4.67 16.98 -5.87
CA LYS A 124 -6.09 16.57 -5.87
C LYS A 124 -6.32 15.23 -6.55
N ARG A 125 -5.61 14.96 -7.67
CA ARG A 125 -5.77 13.71 -8.41
C ARG A 125 -5.42 12.47 -7.57
N LYS A 126 -4.42 12.57 -6.72
CA LYS A 126 -4.06 11.49 -5.79
C LYS A 126 -5.23 11.11 -4.87
N TRP A 127 -5.86 12.10 -4.28
CA TRP A 127 -6.99 11.88 -3.36
C TRP A 127 -8.23 11.37 -4.08
N GLU A 128 -8.48 11.84 -5.30
CA GLU A 128 -9.54 11.29 -6.16
C GLU A 128 -9.34 9.80 -6.42
N LEU A 129 -8.13 9.39 -6.77
CA LEU A 129 -7.83 7.97 -7.02
C LEU A 129 -8.05 7.12 -5.77
N PHE A 130 -7.62 7.55 -4.59
CA PHE A 130 -7.89 6.84 -3.36
C PHE A 130 -9.40 6.69 -3.12
N ARG A 131 -10.18 7.78 -3.25
CA ARG A 131 -11.64 7.72 -3.03
C ARG A 131 -12.39 6.91 -4.08
N GLN A 132 -11.91 6.88 -5.32
CA GLN A 132 -12.51 6.08 -6.39
C GLN A 132 -12.21 4.59 -6.26
N ALA A 133 -11.04 4.23 -5.74
CA ALA A 133 -10.65 2.84 -5.61
C ALA A 133 -11.53 2.09 -4.60
N ASP A 134 -11.94 0.87 -4.94
CA ASP A 134 -12.58 -0.06 -4.01
C ASP A 134 -11.55 -0.70 -3.07
N LEU A 135 -10.32 -0.80 -3.54
CA LEU A 135 -9.20 -1.40 -2.83
C LEU A 135 -7.90 -0.67 -3.19
N PHE A 136 -7.07 -0.41 -2.18
CA PHE A 136 -5.67 -0.03 -2.37
C PHE A 136 -4.77 -1.26 -2.14
N ILE A 137 -3.79 -1.48 -3.01
CA ILE A 137 -2.86 -2.60 -2.89
C ILE A 137 -1.41 -2.16 -3.01
N LEU A 138 -0.58 -2.59 -2.05
CA LEU A 138 0.86 -2.36 -2.02
C LEU A 138 1.59 -3.66 -1.69
N PRO A 139 1.84 -4.55 -2.69
CA PRO A 139 2.42 -5.88 -2.47
C PRO A 139 3.94 -5.83 -2.32
N THR A 140 4.44 -4.85 -1.59
CA THR A 140 5.87 -4.50 -1.48
C THR A 140 6.69 -5.55 -0.75
N HIS A 141 7.98 -5.64 -1.08
CA HIS A 141 8.95 -6.46 -0.34
C HIS A 141 9.29 -5.85 1.02
N SER A 142 9.37 -4.52 1.10
CA SER A 142 9.63 -3.83 2.37
C SER A 142 9.30 -2.35 2.30
N GLU A 143 8.84 -1.81 3.43
CA GLU A 143 8.64 -0.38 3.69
C GLU A 143 9.10 -0.06 5.10
N ASN A 144 9.61 1.16 5.31
CA ASN A 144 9.85 1.64 6.67
C ASN A 144 8.52 1.95 7.36
N PHE A 145 7.67 2.72 6.70
CA PHE A 145 6.31 3.03 7.17
C PHE A 145 5.24 2.74 6.10
N GLY A 146 5.43 3.25 4.88
CA GLY A 146 4.44 3.14 3.81
C GLY A 146 3.31 4.16 3.98
N ILE A 147 3.64 5.46 3.93
CA ILE A 147 2.69 6.57 4.16
C ILE A 147 1.43 6.45 3.26
N VAL A 148 1.55 5.90 2.07
CA VAL A 148 0.43 5.69 1.14
C VAL A 148 -0.63 4.72 1.68
N VAL A 149 -0.26 3.83 2.61
CA VAL A 149 -1.21 2.96 3.34
C VAL A 149 -2.08 3.80 4.27
N ALA A 150 -1.46 4.69 5.06
CA ALA A 150 -2.20 5.63 5.92
C ALA A 150 -3.12 6.54 5.08
N GLU A 151 -2.64 7.04 3.96
CA GLU A 151 -3.40 7.88 3.03
C GLU A 151 -4.63 7.14 2.44
N ALA A 152 -4.47 5.88 2.05
CA ALA A 152 -5.57 5.04 1.58
C ALA A 152 -6.62 4.83 2.67
N LEU A 153 -6.20 4.45 3.89
CA LEU A 153 -7.07 4.26 5.04
C LEU A 153 -7.79 5.55 5.43
N ALA A 154 -7.08 6.69 5.45
CA ALA A 154 -7.67 7.99 5.72
C ALA A 154 -8.74 8.38 4.70
N SER A 155 -8.57 7.98 3.44
CA SER A 155 -9.56 8.18 2.37
C SER A 155 -10.74 7.19 2.43
N GLY A 156 -10.78 6.28 3.42
CA GLY A 156 -11.81 5.26 3.57
C GLY A 156 -11.67 4.08 2.61
N THR A 157 -10.47 3.81 2.10
CA THR A 157 -10.21 2.73 1.15
C THR A 157 -9.50 1.57 1.86
N PRO A 158 -10.10 0.35 1.86
CA PRO A 158 -9.46 -0.85 2.41
C PRO A 158 -8.12 -1.16 1.74
N VAL A 159 -7.23 -1.81 2.47
CA VAL A 159 -5.83 -2.01 2.05
C VAL A 159 -5.45 -3.48 2.01
N ILE A 160 -4.75 -3.90 0.95
CA ILE A 160 -3.90 -5.10 0.95
C ILE A 160 -2.45 -4.65 0.96
N THR A 161 -1.68 -5.11 1.95
CA THR A 161 -0.23 -4.96 1.95
C THR A 161 0.45 -6.18 2.56
N THR A 162 1.78 -6.18 2.65
CA THR A 162 2.55 -7.36 3.02
C THR A 162 3.20 -7.25 4.38
N THR A 163 3.67 -8.39 4.89
CA THR A 163 4.51 -8.48 6.11
C THR A 163 5.85 -7.71 5.97
N GLY A 164 6.16 -7.21 4.79
CA GLY A 164 7.25 -6.25 4.56
C GLY A 164 6.94 -4.81 5.01
N THR A 165 5.73 -4.57 5.54
CA THR A 165 5.30 -3.27 6.07
C THR A 165 4.93 -3.36 7.54
N PRO A 166 4.97 -2.27 8.33
CA PRO A 166 4.60 -2.27 9.74
C PRO A 166 3.08 -2.15 9.98
N TRP A 167 2.25 -2.68 9.09
CA TRP A 167 0.79 -2.51 9.10
C TRP A 167 0.04 -3.77 9.58
N SER A 168 0.60 -4.51 10.55
CA SER A 168 -0.06 -5.70 11.13
C SER A 168 -1.44 -5.42 11.74
N GLU A 169 -1.73 -4.16 12.06
CA GLU A 169 -3.01 -3.73 12.62
C GLU A 169 -4.19 -3.82 11.63
N LEU A 170 -3.92 -3.91 10.31
CA LEU A 170 -4.97 -4.00 9.29
C LEU A 170 -5.96 -5.13 9.58
N GLU A 171 -5.48 -6.30 10.01
CA GLU A 171 -6.32 -7.46 10.31
C GLU A 171 -7.09 -7.28 11.61
N SER A 172 -6.41 -6.88 12.71
CA SER A 172 -7.04 -6.70 14.02
C SER A 172 -8.07 -5.57 14.02
N ARG A 173 -7.86 -4.54 13.21
CA ARG A 173 -8.78 -3.41 13.00
C ARG A 173 -9.81 -3.66 11.92
N ARG A 174 -9.74 -4.79 11.22
CA ARG A 174 -10.65 -5.13 10.11
C ARG A 174 -10.77 -4.01 9.07
N CYS A 175 -9.62 -3.51 8.61
CA CYS A 175 -9.55 -2.47 7.58
C CYS A 175 -8.68 -2.86 6.38
N GLY A 176 -8.22 -4.11 6.33
CA GLY A 176 -7.40 -4.62 5.25
C GLY A 176 -6.80 -5.99 5.54
N TRP A 177 -5.84 -6.38 4.72
CA TRP A 177 -5.11 -7.64 4.79
C TRP A 177 -3.61 -7.38 4.86
N TRP A 178 -2.94 -8.06 5.78
CA TRP A 178 -1.49 -8.00 5.97
C TRP A 178 -0.90 -9.38 5.68
N THR A 179 -0.51 -9.61 4.42
CA THR A 179 -0.21 -10.92 3.87
C THR A 179 1.30 -11.17 3.72
N LYS A 180 1.69 -12.42 3.46
CA LYS A 180 3.06 -12.71 3.04
C LYS A 180 3.37 -12.06 1.69
N VAL A 181 4.65 -11.77 1.44
CA VAL A 181 5.12 -11.28 0.15
C VAL A 181 5.00 -12.40 -0.89
N GLY A 182 4.43 -12.08 -2.05
CA GLY A 182 4.36 -13.00 -3.19
C GLY A 182 2.98 -13.13 -3.81
N THR A 183 2.95 -13.75 -4.99
CA THR A 183 1.76 -13.86 -5.84
C THR A 183 0.63 -14.62 -5.19
N GLU A 184 0.89 -15.80 -4.60
CA GLU A 184 -0.15 -16.64 -4.00
C GLU A 184 -0.87 -15.97 -2.84
N ALA A 185 -0.13 -15.26 -1.97
CA ALA A 185 -0.72 -14.51 -0.87
C ALA A 185 -1.55 -13.31 -1.39
N THR A 186 -1.10 -12.67 -2.46
CA THR A 186 -1.83 -11.60 -3.15
C THR A 186 -3.13 -12.14 -3.78
N VAL A 187 -3.08 -13.31 -4.42
CA VAL A 187 -4.28 -13.99 -4.97
C VAL A 187 -5.31 -14.24 -3.87
N GLN A 188 -4.88 -14.81 -2.73
CA GLN A 188 -5.81 -15.10 -1.65
C GLN A 188 -6.44 -13.84 -1.06
N ALA A 189 -5.67 -12.78 -0.87
CA ALA A 189 -6.18 -11.51 -0.36
C ALA A 189 -7.16 -10.85 -1.35
N LEU A 190 -6.88 -10.89 -2.65
CA LEU A 190 -7.80 -10.41 -3.67
C LEU A 190 -9.10 -11.22 -3.72
N ARG A 191 -9.04 -12.56 -3.57
CA ARG A 191 -10.26 -13.39 -3.46
C ARG A 191 -11.12 -12.98 -2.28
N ASN A 192 -10.50 -12.77 -1.11
CA ASN A 192 -11.21 -12.31 0.09
C ASN A 192 -11.86 -10.93 -0.16
N PHE A 193 -11.15 -10.00 -0.79
CA PHE A 193 -11.70 -8.69 -1.17
C PHE A 193 -12.89 -8.84 -2.15
N LEU A 194 -12.76 -9.66 -3.18
CA LEU A 194 -13.80 -9.82 -4.20
C LEU A 194 -15.09 -10.43 -3.63
N SER A 195 -15.01 -11.24 -2.57
CA SER A 195 -16.15 -11.86 -1.90
C SER A 195 -16.94 -10.92 -0.97
N LEU A 196 -16.40 -9.74 -0.65
CA LEU A 196 -17.06 -8.80 0.26
C LEU A 196 -18.29 -8.17 -0.35
N THR A 197 -19.29 -7.89 0.50
CA THR A 197 -20.41 -7.00 0.19
C THR A 197 -20.02 -5.53 0.27
N GLU A 198 -20.82 -4.64 -0.29
CA GLU A 198 -20.59 -3.18 -0.19
C GLU A 198 -20.66 -2.69 1.27
N ASN A 199 -21.51 -3.27 2.10
CA ASN A 199 -21.58 -2.95 3.55
C ASN A 199 -20.30 -3.36 4.30
N GLU A 200 -19.72 -4.49 3.94
CA GLU A 200 -18.43 -4.91 4.53
C GLU A 200 -17.30 -4.00 4.09
N LEU A 201 -17.28 -3.55 2.83
CA LEU A 201 -16.32 -2.55 2.34
C LEU A 201 -16.46 -1.22 3.08
N GLU A 202 -17.70 -0.75 3.30
CA GLU A 202 -17.99 0.46 4.10
C GLU A 202 -17.44 0.32 5.51
N MET A 203 -17.76 -0.79 6.18
CA MET A 203 -17.26 -1.06 7.52
C MET A 203 -15.72 -1.06 7.58
N MET A 204 -15.06 -1.70 6.60
CA MET A 204 -13.60 -1.71 6.51
C MET A 204 -13.03 -0.32 6.26
N GLY A 205 -13.64 0.47 5.39
CA GLY A 205 -13.23 1.84 5.10
C GLY A 205 -13.36 2.75 6.33
N CYS A 206 -14.48 2.68 7.05
CA CYS A 206 -14.68 3.42 8.30
C CYS A 206 -13.68 3.01 9.39
N ASN A 207 -13.41 1.71 9.53
CA ASN A 207 -12.41 1.21 10.48
C ASN A 207 -11.00 1.71 10.13
N GLY A 208 -10.65 1.76 8.85
CA GLY A 208 -9.38 2.28 8.37
C GLY A 208 -9.20 3.75 8.72
N ARG A 209 -10.22 4.57 8.44
CA ARG A 209 -10.23 6.00 8.81
C ARG A 209 -10.02 6.18 10.31
N LYS A 210 -10.78 5.44 11.13
CA LYS A 210 -10.68 5.50 12.58
C LYS A 210 -9.30 5.09 13.10
N LEU A 211 -8.68 4.05 12.52
CA LEU A 211 -7.32 3.65 12.88
C LEU A 211 -6.34 4.80 12.68
N VAL A 212 -6.43 5.51 11.54
CA VAL A 212 -5.51 6.61 11.24
C VAL A 212 -5.77 7.80 12.15
N GLU A 213 -7.02 8.16 12.41
CA GLU A 213 -7.37 9.24 13.35
C GLU A 213 -6.86 8.99 14.77
N GLU A 214 -6.93 7.73 15.25
CA GLU A 214 -6.51 7.36 16.59
C GLU A 214 -4.98 7.32 16.78
N LYS A 215 -4.22 6.98 15.72
CA LYS A 215 -2.80 6.64 15.89
C LYS A 215 -1.83 7.45 15.03
N TYR A 216 -2.28 7.99 13.91
CA TYR A 216 -1.42 8.56 12.88
C TYR A 216 -1.82 9.97 12.47
N SER A 217 -2.83 10.57 13.10
CA SER A 217 -3.18 11.99 12.93
C SER A 217 -2.17 12.88 13.63
N VAL A 218 -1.77 13.98 12.97
CA VAL A 218 -0.96 15.08 13.54
C VAL A 218 -1.79 16.33 13.65
#